data_2f0627cee39de2d6770402ecea898617
#
_entry.id   2f0627cee39de2d6770402ecea898617
#
_cell.length_a   1.000
_cell.length_b   1.000
_cell.length_c   1.000
_cell.angle_alpha   90.00
_cell.angle_beta   90.00
_cell.angle_gamma   90.00
#
_symmetry.space_group_name_H-M   'P 1'
#
loop_
_entity.id
_entity.type
_entity.pdbx_description
1 polymer ?
#
loop_
_entity_poly.entity_id
_entity_poly.type
_entity_poly.pdbx_seq_one_letter_code
_entity_poly.pdbx_strand_id
1 'polypeptide(L)'
;DANGKNIYFISANNEADFTPTLLPDGRLLYTRWEYVDREVNRIQSLWTVNPDGTGASAYWGNQSHWPDMQVNAHPIPGTLRTLCHAPGHHAFYDGPLCVIDQTEGMNYPDGVYNLTPSIPWSEVGAGPADKPYQDDFYAPPCYKAFQTPFPISKDLFLVSARAGQSYALSKESGASPFNLYLMDYDGNMEL
;
A
#
# COMPACT_ATOMS: atom_id res chain seq x y z
N ASP A 1 -22.09 14.03 -9.38
CA ASP A 1 -22.34 15.24 -8.58
C ASP A 1 -22.86 14.86 -7.18
N ALA A 2 -23.01 15.82 -6.31
CA ALA A 2 -23.45 15.62 -4.92
C ALA A 2 -24.87 14.97 -4.79
N ASN A 3 -25.63 14.95 -5.87
CA ASN A 3 -26.97 14.32 -5.93
C ASN A 3 -26.93 12.91 -6.54
N GLY A 4 -25.75 12.34 -6.76
CA GLY A 4 -25.60 11.05 -7.42
C GLY A 4 -25.94 11.04 -8.90
N LYS A 5 -25.97 12.20 -9.54
CA LYS A 5 -26.16 12.34 -10.99
C LYS A 5 -24.81 12.48 -11.68
N ASN A 6 -24.81 12.28 -13.01
CA ASN A 6 -23.59 12.37 -13.83
C ASN A 6 -22.48 11.43 -13.37
N ILE A 7 -22.82 10.17 -13.13
CA ILE A 7 -21.84 9.12 -12.83
C ILE A 7 -21.21 8.68 -14.15
N TYR A 8 -19.89 8.65 -14.19
CA TYR A 8 -19.12 8.19 -15.35
C TYR A 8 -17.84 7.51 -14.92
N PHE A 9 -17.29 6.65 -15.77
CA PHE A 9 -16.00 6.02 -15.55
C PHE A 9 -14.87 7.00 -15.82
N ILE A 10 -13.87 7.03 -14.94
CA ILE A 10 -12.67 7.86 -15.07
C ILE A 10 -11.42 7.04 -15.32
N SER A 11 -11.53 5.72 -15.26
CA SER A 11 -10.44 4.81 -15.59
C SER A 11 -10.93 3.71 -16.56
N ALA A 12 -10.00 3.18 -17.31
CA ALA A 12 -10.20 1.99 -18.15
C ALA A 12 -9.02 1.05 -17.91
N ASN A 13 -9.26 -0.04 -17.20
CA ASN A 13 -8.27 -1.05 -16.87
C ASN A 13 -8.89 -2.44 -17.05
N ASN A 14 -8.10 -3.44 -17.41
CA ASN A 14 -8.56 -4.83 -17.52
C ASN A 14 -8.92 -5.41 -16.15
N GLU A 15 -8.18 -4.94 -15.13
CA GLU A 15 -8.31 -5.37 -13.75
C GLU A 15 -8.80 -4.23 -12.85
N ALA A 16 -8.76 -4.42 -11.55
CA ALA A 16 -9.27 -3.45 -10.61
C ALA A 16 -8.39 -2.20 -10.48
N ASP A 17 -9.04 -1.05 -10.49
CA ASP A 17 -8.54 0.20 -9.93
C ASP A 17 -9.27 0.43 -8.60
N PHE A 18 -8.55 0.61 -7.50
CA PHE A 18 -9.15 0.61 -6.16
C PHE A 18 -8.46 1.55 -5.18
N THR A 19 -9.04 1.73 -3.99
CA THR A 19 -8.58 2.60 -2.91
C THR A 19 -8.23 4.05 -3.33
N PRO A 20 -9.15 4.76 -4.01
CA PRO A 20 -8.86 6.10 -4.48
C PRO A 20 -8.82 7.13 -3.34
N THR A 21 -7.92 8.10 -3.47
CA THR A 21 -7.85 9.28 -2.61
C THR A 21 -7.59 10.53 -3.44
N LEU A 22 -7.85 11.70 -2.86
CA LEU A 22 -7.62 12.98 -3.53
C LEU A 22 -6.25 13.52 -3.13
N LEU A 23 -5.44 13.88 -4.13
CA LEU A 23 -4.19 14.61 -3.92
C LEU A 23 -4.44 16.11 -3.74
N PRO A 24 -3.51 16.84 -3.07
CA PRO A 24 -3.63 18.28 -2.89
C PRO A 24 -3.69 19.09 -4.20
N ASP A 25 -3.21 18.55 -5.30
CA ASP A 25 -3.23 19.16 -6.62
C ASP A 25 -4.54 18.90 -7.40
N GLY A 26 -5.46 18.14 -6.79
CA GLY A 26 -6.78 17.84 -7.36
C GLY A 26 -6.84 16.57 -8.20
N ARG A 27 -5.71 15.88 -8.43
CA ARG A 27 -5.73 14.57 -9.07
C ARG A 27 -6.20 13.49 -8.09
N LEU A 28 -6.69 12.40 -8.63
CA LEU A 28 -6.98 11.19 -7.86
C LEU A 28 -5.74 10.31 -7.85
N LEU A 29 -5.36 9.83 -6.68
CA LEU A 29 -4.36 8.80 -6.47
C LEU A 29 -5.09 7.50 -6.18
N TYR A 30 -4.69 6.41 -6.81
CA TYR A 30 -5.34 5.11 -6.65
C TYR A 30 -4.37 3.97 -6.87
N THR A 31 -4.73 2.78 -6.43
CA THR A 31 -3.99 1.57 -6.74
C THR A 31 -4.50 1.01 -8.04
N ARG A 32 -3.59 0.68 -8.97
CA ARG A 32 -3.91 0.04 -10.24
C ARG A 32 -3.26 -1.33 -10.30
N TRP A 33 -4.07 -2.34 -10.50
CA TRP A 33 -3.59 -3.68 -10.79
C TRP A 33 -3.40 -3.85 -12.29
N GLU A 34 -2.16 -4.07 -12.69
CA GLU A 34 -1.83 -4.31 -14.09
C GLU A 34 -1.70 -5.81 -14.35
N TYR A 35 -2.62 -6.36 -15.12
CA TYR A 35 -2.60 -7.74 -15.57
C TYR A 35 -2.28 -7.76 -17.07
N VAL A 36 -1.02 -7.56 -17.38
CA VAL A 36 -0.47 -7.48 -18.73
C VAL A 36 0.71 -8.45 -18.88
N ASP A 37 1.55 -8.31 -19.88
CA ASP A 37 2.75 -9.15 -20.10
C ASP A 37 3.86 -8.94 -19.02
N ARG A 38 3.45 -8.79 -17.75
CA ARG A 38 4.31 -8.57 -16.59
C ARG A 38 3.89 -9.53 -15.49
N GLU A 39 4.70 -9.61 -14.44
CA GLU A 39 4.36 -10.45 -13.30
C GLU A 39 3.15 -9.89 -12.55
N VAL A 40 2.02 -10.53 -12.77
CA VAL A 40 0.69 -10.03 -12.39
C VAL A 40 0.45 -9.92 -10.89
N ASN A 41 1.17 -10.67 -10.08
CA ASN A 41 0.96 -10.67 -8.62
C ASN A 41 1.63 -9.49 -7.92
N ARG A 42 2.58 -8.81 -8.56
CA ARG A 42 3.45 -7.82 -7.94
C ARG A 42 3.33 -6.42 -8.49
N ILE A 43 2.42 -6.21 -9.44
CA ILE A 43 2.26 -4.90 -10.07
C ILE A 43 0.89 -4.36 -9.70
N GLN A 44 0.77 -3.95 -8.44
CA GLN A 44 -0.39 -3.23 -7.93
C GLN A 44 0.09 -1.91 -7.34
N SER A 45 0.52 -1.04 -8.26
CA SER A 45 1.24 0.19 -7.96
C SER A 45 0.31 1.40 -7.88
N LEU A 46 0.86 2.50 -7.39
CA LEU A 46 0.14 3.77 -7.32
C LEU A 46 0.14 4.49 -8.66
N TRP A 47 -1.03 4.95 -9.04
CA TRP A 47 -1.30 5.73 -10.24
C TRP A 47 -2.10 6.98 -9.92
N THR A 48 -2.01 7.97 -10.80
CA THR A 48 -2.84 9.17 -10.72
C THR A 48 -3.65 9.35 -11.98
N VAL A 49 -4.78 10.04 -11.85
CA VAL A 49 -5.64 10.42 -12.96
C VAL A 49 -6.33 11.74 -12.62
N ASN A 50 -6.61 12.57 -13.62
CA ASN A 50 -7.45 13.75 -13.45
C ASN A 50 -8.92 13.34 -13.19
N PRO A 51 -9.71 14.17 -12.50
CA PRO A 51 -11.12 13.88 -12.24
C PRO A 51 -11.99 13.67 -13.49
N ASP A 52 -11.54 14.14 -14.65
CA ASP A 52 -12.21 13.91 -15.93
C ASP A 52 -11.75 12.63 -16.66
N GLY A 53 -10.86 11.85 -16.05
CA GLY A 53 -10.32 10.61 -16.61
C GLY A 53 -9.12 10.80 -17.52
N THR A 54 -8.65 12.03 -17.73
CA THR A 54 -7.45 12.30 -18.55
C THR A 54 -6.18 12.17 -17.72
N GLY A 55 -5.01 12.07 -18.39
CA GLY A 55 -3.70 12.15 -17.75
C GLY A 55 -3.38 11.01 -16.79
N ALA A 56 -3.92 9.82 -17.03
CA ALA A 56 -3.55 8.63 -16.24
C ALA A 56 -2.05 8.37 -16.36
N SER A 57 -1.36 8.29 -15.23
CA SER A 57 0.08 8.09 -15.17
C SER A 57 0.51 7.37 -13.89
N ALA A 58 1.58 6.60 -13.98
CA ALA A 58 2.17 5.99 -12.80
C ALA A 58 2.62 7.05 -11.79
N TYR A 59 2.24 6.86 -10.55
CA TYR A 59 2.68 7.71 -9.44
C TYR A 59 4.01 7.23 -8.89
N TRP A 60 4.12 5.94 -8.56
CA TRP A 60 5.35 5.32 -8.09
C TRP A 60 5.28 3.80 -8.27
N GLY A 61 6.43 3.15 -8.44
CA GLY A 61 6.54 1.69 -8.37
C GLY A 61 6.26 0.95 -9.66
N ASN A 62 6.07 1.62 -10.79
CA ASN A 62 5.72 0.99 -12.06
C ASN A 62 6.76 -0.03 -12.58
N GLN A 63 8.00 0.03 -12.11
CA GLN A 63 9.08 -0.91 -12.44
C GLN A 63 9.59 -1.66 -11.19
N SER A 64 8.81 -1.62 -10.11
CA SER A 64 9.23 -2.19 -8.82
C SER A 64 8.66 -3.58 -8.62
N HIS A 65 9.49 -4.48 -8.06
CA HIS A 65 9.03 -5.77 -7.51
C HIS A 65 8.60 -5.64 -6.04
N TRP A 66 8.99 -4.56 -5.38
CA TRP A 66 8.70 -4.29 -3.98
C TRP A 66 8.19 -2.87 -3.79
N PRO A 67 7.25 -2.66 -2.88
CA PRO A 67 6.33 -3.69 -2.35
C PRO A 67 5.39 -4.23 -3.44
N ASP A 68 4.85 -5.44 -3.26
CA ASP A 68 3.90 -6.08 -4.19
C ASP A 68 2.70 -5.21 -4.51
N MET A 69 2.15 -4.62 -3.45
CA MET A 69 0.99 -3.76 -3.51
C MET A 69 1.25 -2.46 -2.75
N GLN A 70 0.65 -1.39 -3.21
CA GLN A 70 0.52 -0.15 -2.44
C GLN A 70 -0.95 0.25 -2.43
N VAL A 71 -1.58 0.13 -1.28
CA VAL A 71 -3.02 0.38 -1.13
C VAL A 71 -3.31 1.41 -0.03
N ASN A 72 -4.51 1.95 -0.02
CA ASN A 72 -4.94 2.93 0.98
C ASN A 72 -3.94 4.08 1.12
N ALA A 73 -3.50 4.61 -0.01
CA ALA A 73 -2.51 5.68 -0.07
C ALA A 73 -3.16 7.04 0.21
N HIS A 74 -2.54 7.81 1.10
CA HIS A 74 -3.00 9.15 1.46
C HIS A 74 -1.83 10.14 1.47
N PRO A 75 -1.99 11.33 0.89
CA PRO A 75 -0.97 12.38 0.97
C PRO A 75 -0.76 12.82 2.42
N ILE A 76 0.50 12.91 2.84
CA ILE A 76 0.86 13.39 4.18
C ILE A 76 0.78 14.91 4.19
N PRO A 77 -0.05 15.53 5.05
CA PRO A 77 -0.27 16.96 5.05
C PRO A 77 1.01 17.81 5.16
N GLY A 78 1.14 18.81 4.31
CA GLY A 78 2.29 19.72 4.30
C GLY A 78 3.59 19.12 3.78
N THR A 79 3.53 17.98 3.11
CA THR A 79 4.69 17.31 2.50
C THR A 79 4.41 16.90 1.07
N LEU A 80 5.42 16.41 0.34
CA LEU A 80 5.28 15.75 -0.96
C LEU A 80 5.20 14.23 -0.83
N ARG A 81 5.09 13.73 0.40
CA ARG A 81 5.08 12.31 0.73
C ARG A 81 3.67 11.75 0.77
N THR A 82 3.59 10.45 0.56
CA THR A 82 2.34 9.69 0.63
C THR A 82 2.54 8.52 1.57
N LEU A 83 1.64 8.37 2.54
CA LEU A 83 1.57 7.21 3.42
C LEU A 83 0.71 6.14 2.76
N CYS A 84 1.17 4.90 2.75
CA CYS A 84 0.40 3.78 2.21
C CYS A 84 0.61 2.49 3.02
N HIS A 85 -0.25 1.54 2.77
CA HIS A 85 -0.15 0.18 3.25
C HIS A 85 0.44 -0.70 2.15
N ALA A 86 1.36 -1.58 2.49
CA ALA A 86 2.09 -2.44 1.56
C ALA A 86 1.84 -3.94 1.84
N PRO A 87 0.62 -4.45 1.59
CA PRO A 87 0.31 -5.86 1.76
C PRO A 87 0.88 -6.70 0.61
N GLY A 88 0.94 -8.01 0.81
CA GLY A 88 1.12 -8.96 -0.28
C GLY A 88 -0.22 -9.33 -0.91
N HIS A 89 -0.20 -9.70 -2.18
CA HIS A 89 -1.41 -9.98 -2.96
C HIS A 89 -2.32 -11.06 -2.33
N HIS A 90 -1.77 -12.10 -1.72
CA HIS A 90 -2.53 -13.13 -1.02
C HIS A 90 -2.35 -13.09 0.51
N ALA A 91 -1.79 -12.04 1.05
CA ALA A 91 -1.48 -11.89 2.47
C ALA A 91 -2.64 -11.32 3.31
N PHE A 92 -3.89 -11.54 2.92
CA PHE A 92 -5.09 -11.03 3.58
C PHE A 92 -5.08 -9.52 3.81
N TYR A 93 -4.37 -8.80 2.93
CA TYR A 93 -4.14 -7.36 3.06
C TYR A 93 -3.45 -6.94 4.37
N ASP A 94 -2.71 -7.87 4.97
CA ASP A 94 -1.83 -7.56 6.09
C ASP A 94 -0.43 -7.23 5.58
N GLY A 95 0.25 -6.26 6.15
CA GLY A 95 1.59 -5.91 5.74
C GLY A 95 2.16 -4.71 6.48
N PRO A 96 3.36 -4.25 6.10
CA PRO A 96 3.95 -3.06 6.66
C PRO A 96 3.27 -1.80 6.14
N LEU A 97 3.52 -0.70 6.83
CA LEU A 97 3.24 0.64 6.33
C LEU A 97 4.46 1.16 5.58
N CYS A 98 4.23 1.93 4.54
CA CYS A 98 5.29 2.59 3.80
C CYS A 98 4.99 4.05 3.53
N VAL A 99 6.06 4.81 3.36
CA VAL A 99 6.02 6.18 2.88
C VAL A 99 6.67 6.23 1.52
N ILE A 100 5.98 6.85 0.58
CA ILE A 100 6.48 7.13 -0.77
C ILE A 100 6.92 8.59 -0.84
N ASP A 101 8.12 8.81 -1.34
CA ASP A 101 8.69 10.13 -1.64
C ASP A 101 9.25 10.14 -3.06
N GLN A 102 8.50 10.67 -4.00
CA GLN A 102 8.91 10.71 -5.42
C GLN A 102 10.17 11.55 -5.67
N THR A 103 10.53 12.44 -4.74
CA THR A 103 11.75 13.26 -4.87
C THR A 103 13.03 12.47 -4.67
N GLU A 104 12.91 11.32 -4.01
CA GLU A 104 14.01 10.39 -3.72
C GLU A 104 14.13 9.27 -4.78
N GLY A 105 13.09 9.07 -5.59
CA GLY A 105 13.08 8.07 -6.65
C GLY A 105 11.70 7.53 -6.98
N MET A 106 11.58 6.92 -8.15
CA MET A 106 10.30 6.47 -8.72
C MET A 106 10.10 4.96 -8.65
N ASN A 107 11.11 4.21 -8.23
CA ASN A 107 11.06 2.75 -8.17
C ASN A 107 11.95 2.22 -7.06
N TYR A 108 11.56 1.07 -6.50
CA TYR A 108 12.34 0.37 -5.49
C TYR A 108 13.82 0.17 -5.91
N PRO A 109 14.80 0.38 -5.02
CA PRO A 109 14.62 0.70 -3.59
C PRO A 109 14.42 2.19 -3.29
N ASP A 110 14.50 3.06 -4.26
CA ASP A 110 14.50 4.50 -4.09
C ASP A 110 13.06 5.06 -3.94
N GLY A 111 12.90 6.08 -3.12
CA GLY A 111 11.61 6.74 -2.92
C GLY A 111 10.57 5.92 -2.15
N VAL A 112 10.96 4.82 -1.48
CA VAL A 112 10.08 4.06 -0.60
C VAL A 112 10.76 3.72 0.72
N TYR A 113 10.05 3.94 1.82
CA TYR A 113 10.52 3.66 3.17
C TYR A 113 9.54 2.72 3.87
N ASN A 114 10.03 1.60 4.39
CA ASN A 114 9.25 0.77 5.31
C ASN A 114 9.17 1.48 6.66
N LEU A 115 8.00 2.00 6.98
CA LEU A 115 7.75 2.73 8.24
C LEU A 115 7.65 1.80 9.45
N THR A 116 7.41 0.53 9.21
CA THR A 116 7.27 -0.52 10.24
C THR A 116 8.25 -1.66 9.97
N PRO A 117 9.57 -1.42 10.07
CA PRO A 117 10.61 -2.33 9.58
C PRO A 117 10.69 -3.68 10.31
N SER A 118 10.01 -3.81 11.44
CA SER A 118 9.81 -5.11 12.10
C SER A 118 8.91 -6.08 11.30
N ILE A 119 8.23 -5.56 10.28
CA ILE A 119 7.43 -6.33 9.34
C ILE A 119 8.12 -6.23 7.98
N PRO A 120 8.58 -7.33 7.38
CA PRO A 120 9.13 -7.31 6.04
C PRO A 120 8.06 -6.97 5.00
N TRP A 121 8.50 -6.64 3.79
CA TRP A 121 7.58 -6.54 2.66
C TRP A 121 6.85 -7.88 2.50
N SER A 122 5.53 -7.81 2.53
CA SER A 122 4.69 -8.98 2.31
C SER A 122 4.60 -9.28 0.82
N GLU A 123 4.58 -10.55 0.45
CA GLU A 123 4.38 -10.96 -0.93
C GLU A 123 3.57 -12.23 -1.10
N VAL A 124 3.20 -12.47 -2.32
CA VAL A 124 2.71 -13.75 -2.80
C VAL A 124 3.64 -14.29 -3.85
N GLY A 125 4.15 -15.44 -3.60
CA GLY A 125 5.02 -16.10 -4.55
C GLY A 125 6.49 -15.75 -4.34
N ALA A 126 7.30 -16.03 -5.31
CA ALA A 126 8.73 -15.89 -5.22
C ALA A 126 9.13 -14.46 -4.88
N GLY A 127 10.01 -14.26 -3.94
CA GLY A 127 10.71 -13.01 -3.70
C GLY A 127 11.20 -12.33 -4.98
N PRO A 128 12.18 -11.43 -4.94
CA PRO A 128 12.76 -10.88 -6.16
C PRO A 128 12.96 -11.98 -7.20
N ALA A 129 12.78 -11.66 -8.46
CA ALA A 129 12.74 -12.63 -9.57
C ALA A 129 13.92 -13.65 -9.59
N ASP A 130 14.98 -13.33 -8.88
CA ASP A 130 16.17 -14.16 -8.69
C ASP A 130 16.09 -15.12 -7.49
N LYS A 131 15.03 -15.06 -6.69
CA LYS A 131 14.82 -15.92 -5.53
C LYS A 131 13.60 -16.80 -5.73
N PRO A 132 13.76 -18.12 -5.51
CA PRO A 132 12.61 -19.00 -5.54
C PRO A 132 11.65 -18.66 -4.39
N TYR A 133 10.40 -19.01 -4.59
CA TYR A 133 9.41 -19.00 -3.53
C TYR A 133 9.91 -19.80 -2.33
N GLN A 134 9.84 -19.20 -1.16
CA GLN A 134 10.23 -19.84 0.10
C GLN A 134 9.11 -19.62 1.11
N ASP A 135 8.69 -20.71 1.75
CA ASP A 135 7.69 -20.64 2.82
C ASP A 135 8.15 -19.76 3.98
N ASP A 136 9.45 -19.67 4.20
CA ASP A 136 10.07 -18.82 5.21
C ASP A 136 10.05 -17.32 4.83
N PHE A 137 9.66 -16.97 3.62
CA PHE A 137 9.39 -15.59 3.25
C PHE A 137 8.18 -15.01 4.02
N TYR A 138 7.23 -15.89 4.29
CA TYR A 138 6.14 -15.60 5.22
C TYR A 138 6.52 -15.95 6.66
N ALA A 139 7.80 -16.30 6.86
CA ALA A 139 8.23 -16.78 8.14
C ALA A 139 8.09 -15.72 9.20
N PRO A 140 7.70 -16.23 10.30
CA PRO A 140 7.45 -15.47 11.47
C PRO A 140 8.74 -14.80 11.98
N PRO A 141 8.57 -13.87 12.83
CA PRO A 141 7.24 -13.53 13.31
C PRO A 141 6.85 -12.13 12.88
N CYS A 142 5.98 -12.01 11.92
CA CYS A 142 5.25 -10.78 11.76
C CYS A 142 4.38 -10.60 13.01
N TYR A 143 4.99 -10.16 14.09
CA TYR A 143 4.29 -9.96 15.36
C TYR A 143 3.26 -8.84 15.32
N LYS A 144 3.26 -8.07 14.23
CA LYS A 144 2.30 -6.99 14.02
C LYS A 144 1.90 -6.98 12.55
N ALA A 145 0.66 -6.74 12.31
CA ALA A 145 0.13 -6.44 11.00
C ALA A 145 -0.53 -5.07 11.05
N PHE A 146 -0.39 -4.29 10.00
CA PHE A 146 -0.99 -2.98 9.85
C PHE A 146 -1.96 -2.98 8.69
N GLN A 147 -2.95 -2.11 8.75
CA GLN A 147 -3.89 -1.84 7.67
C GLN A 147 -4.32 -0.38 7.70
N THR A 148 -4.81 0.11 6.58
CA THR A 148 -5.58 1.35 6.45
C THR A 148 -4.98 2.54 7.20
N PRO A 149 -3.75 2.96 6.90
CA PRO A 149 -3.16 4.11 7.56
C PRO A 149 -3.82 5.41 7.09
N PHE A 150 -3.92 6.39 7.99
CA PHE A 150 -4.41 7.72 7.66
C PHE A 150 -3.53 8.80 8.32
N PRO A 151 -2.89 9.69 7.56
CA PRO A 151 -2.06 10.74 8.11
C PRO A 151 -2.93 11.88 8.68
N ILE A 152 -2.84 12.10 10.00
CA ILE A 152 -3.53 13.20 10.68
C ILE A 152 -2.75 14.50 10.51
N SER A 153 -1.43 14.40 10.56
CA SER A 153 -0.50 15.51 10.35
C SER A 153 0.74 15.04 9.61
N LYS A 154 1.71 15.93 9.46
CA LYS A 154 2.99 15.55 8.86
C LYS A 154 3.79 14.53 9.69
N ASP A 155 3.51 14.40 10.99
CA ASP A 155 4.28 13.58 11.93
C ASP A 155 3.44 12.51 12.65
N LEU A 156 2.11 12.51 12.48
CA LEU A 156 1.21 11.65 13.25
C LEU A 156 0.21 10.95 12.35
N PHE A 157 0.07 9.65 12.54
CA PHE A 157 -0.76 8.76 11.73
C PHE A 157 -1.75 8.00 12.59
N LEU A 158 -2.96 7.86 12.10
CA LEU A 158 -3.92 6.89 12.62
C LEU A 158 -3.72 5.58 11.86
N VAL A 159 -3.55 4.49 12.57
CA VAL A 159 -3.27 3.18 11.96
C VAL A 159 -4.12 2.10 12.60
N SER A 160 -4.54 1.15 11.79
CA SER A 160 -5.13 -0.09 12.28
C SER A 160 -4.03 -1.13 12.41
N ALA A 161 -3.85 -1.67 13.61
CA ALA A 161 -2.79 -2.65 13.88
C ALA A 161 -3.25 -3.77 14.79
N ARG A 162 -2.63 -4.94 14.64
CA ARG A 162 -2.82 -6.07 15.55
C ARG A 162 -1.49 -6.62 16.06
N ALA A 163 -1.48 -7.08 17.31
CA ALA A 163 -0.38 -7.88 17.84
C ALA A 163 -0.60 -9.35 17.44
N GLY A 164 0.49 -10.10 17.23
CA GLY A 164 0.46 -11.52 16.92
C GLY A 164 0.96 -11.83 15.52
N GLN A 165 1.00 -13.11 15.17
CA GLN A 165 1.46 -13.54 13.87
C GLN A 165 0.46 -13.16 12.78
N SER A 166 0.97 -12.54 11.71
CA SER A 166 0.27 -12.45 10.45
C SER A 166 0.66 -13.66 9.62
N TYR A 167 -0.28 -14.55 9.32
CA TYR A 167 -0.06 -15.61 8.35
C TYR A 167 -0.79 -15.27 7.08
N ALA A 168 -0.05 -15.08 6.05
CA ALA A 168 -0.58 -14.84 4.71
C ALA A 168 -1.57 -15.91 4.25
N LEU A 169 -1.44 -17.12 4.74
CA LEU A 169 -2.23 -18.26 4.26
C LEU A 169 -2.90 -19.09 5.37
N SER A 170 -2.72 -18.77 6.65
CA SER A 170 -3.35 -19.55 7.69
C SER A 170 -4.76 -19.08 7.95
N LYS A 171 -5.70 -19.99 7.83
CA LYS A 171 -7.08 -19.83 8.30
C LYS A 171 -7.20 -19.97 9.82
N GLU A 172 -6.13 -19.69 10.54
CA GLU A 172 -6.13 -19.94 11.97
C GLU A 172 -7.05 -18.96 12.71
N SER A 173 -8.04 -19.56 13.30
CA SER A 173 -8.86 -18.98 14.35
C SER A 173 -7.96 -18.64 15.53
N GLY A 174 -7.62 -17.40 15.73
CA GLY A 174 -6.81 -16.95 16.87
C GLY A 174 -6.00 -15.69 16.68
N ALA A 175 -6.06 -15.06 15.51
CA ALA A 175 -5.44 -13.77 15.31
C ALA A 175 -6.07 -12.72 16.24
N SER A 176 -5.25 -11.94 16.92
CA SER A 176 -5.72 -10.80 17.72
C SER A 176 -6.51 -9.83 16.85
N PRO A 177 -7.55 -9.19 17.37
CA PRO A 177 -8.29 -8.19 16.62
C PRO A 177 -7.38 -6.99 16.28
N PHE A 178 -7.73 -6.29 15.20
CA PHE A 178 -7.15 -4.98 14.92
C PHE A 178 -7.70 -3.96 15.91
N ASN A 179 -6.82 -3.10 16.39
CA ASN A 179 -7.16 -1.93 17.19
C ASN A 179 -6.64 -0.67 16.47
N LEU A 180 -7.19 0.47 16.83
CA LEU A 180 -6.74 1.76 16.33
C LEU A 180 -5.65 2.32 17.23
N TYR A 181 -4.61 2.84 16.60
CA TYR A 181 -3.47 3.45 17.28
C TYR A 181 -3.12 4.79 16.62
N LEU A 182 -2.62 5.70 17.43
CA LEU A 182 -1.81 6.81 16.96
C LEU A 182 -0.37 6.33 16.83
N MET A 183 0.29 6.65 15.73
CA MET A 183 1.67 6.24 15.46
C MET A 183 2.46 7.41 14.90
N ASP A 184 3.72 7.54 15.29
CA ASP A 184 4.69 8.47 14.71
C ASP A 184 5.69 7.78 13.76
N TYR A 185 6.62 8.56 13.18
CA TYR A 185 7.67 8.02 12.31
C TYR A 185 8.66 7.10 13.01
N ASP A 186 8.83 7.21 14.31
CA ASP A 186 9.74 6.38 15.11
C ASP A 186 9.08 5.04 15.49
N GLY A 187 7.82 4.86 15.12
CA GLY A 187 7.05 3.65 15.41
C GLY A 187 6.51 3.60 16.85
N ASN A 188 6.52 4.72 17.56
CA ASN A 188 5.82 4.81 18.83
C ASN A 188 4.31 4.73 18.57
N MET A 189 3.63 3.92 19.36
CA MET A 189 2.20 3.66 19.21
C MET A 189 1.45 3.85 20.51
N GLU A 190 0.34 4.55 20.44
CA GLU A 190 -0.58 4.79 21.56
C GLU A 190 -2.00 4.37 21.13
N LEU A 191 -2.71 3.67 22.03
CA LEU A 191 -4.03 3.10 21.79
C LEU A 191 -5.14 4.12 22.06
#